data_8b31c8a966f23fa3c24bd13feb5e6c0d
#
_entry.id   8b31c8a966f23fa3c24bd13feb5e6c0d
#
_cell.length_a   1.000
_cell.length_b   1.000
_cell.length_c   1.000
_cell.angle_alpha   90.00
_cell.angle_beta   90.00
_cell.angle_gamma   90.00
#
_symmetry.space_group_name_H-M   'P 1'
#
loop_
_entity.id
_entity.type
_entity.pdbx_description
1 polymer ?
#
loop_
_entity_poly.entity_id
_entity_poly.type
_entity_poly.pdbx_seq_one_letter_code
_entity_poly.pdbx_strand_id
1 'polypeptide(L)'
;MKYTVQITEYNDDFEFLLNIKIHNRTLLVFSSSIPFPIDFKKNYIVDLEAIVFDEYVVEQITSSPQIRQIDDSLQYEIIGFLDNGKIKTNELIFEDSILKIDFSYLDQTIVKWRVDRISVDFETNR
;
A
#
# COMPACT_ATOMS: atom_id res chain seq x y z
N MET A 1 -4.50 -6.50 6.56
CA MET A 1 -3.42 -6.65 7.57
C MET A 1 -3.15 -5.31 8.24
N LYS A 2 -2.95 -5.32 9.52
CA LYS A 2 -2.84 -4.08 10.31
C LYS A 2 -1.38 -3.70 10.54
N TYR A 3 -1.13 -2.41 10.48
CA TYR A 3 0.19 -1.84 10.70
C TYR A 3 0.13 -0.64 11.62
N THR A 4 1.23 -0.34 12.28
CA THR A 4 1.38 0.85 13.09
C THR A 4 2.12 1.90 12.27
N VAL A 5 1.55 3.10 12.16
CA VAL A 5 2.10 4.18 11.35
C VAL A 5 2.08 5.49 12.11
N GLN A 6 2.89 6.44 11.65
CA GLN A 6 2.81 7.85 12.04
C GLN A 6 2.43 8.68 10.82
N ILE A 7 1.57 9.68 11.03
CA ILE A 7 1.28 10.65 9.98
C ILE A 7 2.41 11.67 10.01
N THR A 8 3.08 11.87 8.87
CA THR A 8 4.21 12.79 8.81
C THR A 8 3.86 14.11 8.14
N GLU A 9 2.88 14.10 7.26
CA GLU A 9 2.47 15.30 6.54
C GLU A 9 1.03 15.20 6.08
N TYR A 10 0.29 16.29 6.18
CA TYR A 10 -1.05 16.43 5.63
C TYR A 10 -1.20 17.83 5.06
N ASN A 11 -1.66 17.91 3.80
CA ASN A 11 -1.88 19.18 3.12
C ASN A 11 -3.37 19.40 2.89
N ASP A 12 -3.92 20.46 3.47
CA ASP A 12 -5.34 20.78 3.35
C ASP A 12 -5.81 21.03 1.92
N ASP A 13 -4.88 21.34 1.00
CA ASP A 13 -5.21 21.56 -0.41
C ASP A 13 -5.53 20.27 -1.15
N PHE A 14 -5.14 19.12 -0.59
CA PHE A 14 -5.34 17.81 -1.19
C PHE A 14 -6.10 16.90 -0.24
N GLU A 15 -7.40 17.02 -0.28
CA GLU A 15 -8.30 16.21 0.54
C GLU A 15 -8.01 14.73 0.37
N PHE A 16 -8.03 13.97 1.48
CA PHE A 16 -7.79 12.52 1.53
C PHE A 16 -6.36 12.07 1.26
N LEU A 17 -5.42 12.99 1.00
CA LEU A 17 -4.01 12.59 0.77
C LEU A 17 -3.15 12.94 1.97
N LEU A 18 -2.27 12.01 2.35
CA LEU A 18 -1.34 12.24 3.44
C LEU A 18 -0.11 11.36 3.28
N ASN A 19 0.98 11.76 3.93
CA ASN A 19 2.17 10.94 4.04
C ASN A 19 2.15 10.22 5.38
N ILE A 20 2.45 8.94 5.35
CA ILE A 20 2.61 8.13 6.55
C ILE A 20 4.01 7.54 6.60
N LYS A 21 4.52 7.37 7.80
CA LYS A 21 5.75 6.63 8.04
C LYS A 21 5.39 5.24 8.54
N ILE A 22 5.83 4.23 7.82
CA ILE A 22 5.63 2.84 8.16
C ILE A 22 6.98 2.13 8.09
N HIS A 23 7.39 1.50 9.19
CA HIS A 23 8.75 0.99 9.35
C HIS A 23 9.74 2.13 9.09
N ASN A 24 10.66 1.99 8.15
CA ASN A 24 11.66 3.01 7.86
C ASN A 24 11.40 3.76 6.55
N ARG A 25 10.17 3.76 6.08
CA ARG A 25 9.81 4.41 4.82
C ARG A 25 8.60 5.32 4.95
N THR A 26 8.53 6.31 4.07
CA THR A 26 7.39 7.20 3.97
C THR A 26 6.61 6.88 2.70
N LEU A 27 5.30 6.79 2.83
CA LEU A 27 4.40 6.54 1.70
C LEU A 27 3.37 7.65 1.58
N LEU A 28 3.14 8.12 0.35
CA LEU A 28 2.01 8.98 0.03
C LEU A 28 0.80 8.06 -0.20
N VAL A 29 -0.25 8.25 0.59
CA VAL A 29 -1.40 7.36 0.59
C VAL A 29 -2.70 8.14 0.53
N PHE A 30 -3.78 7.44 0.20
CA PHE A 30 -5.14 7.95 0.23
C PHE A 30 -5.86 7.40 1.47
N SER A 31 -6.64 8.26 2.14
CA SER A 31 -7.52 7.80 3.22
C SER A 31 -8.78 8.66 3.31
N SER A 32 -9.92 7.99 3.43
CA SER A 32 -11.19 8.65 3.72
C SER A 32 -11.53 8.67 5.21
N SER A 33 -10.64 8.12 6.05
CA SER A 33 -10.87 7.97 7.50
C SER A 33 -9.79 8.66 8.33
N ILE A 34 -9.21 9.76 7.83
CA ILE A 34 -8.16 10.49 8.53
C ILE A 34 -8.64 10.94 9.92
N PRO A 35 -7.90 10.63 10.99
CA PRO A 35 -8.32 10.97 12.35
C PRO A 35 -8.01 12.43 12.68
N PHE A 36 -8.98 13.30 12.54
CA PHE A 36 -8.84 14.71 12.91
C PHE A 36 -9.23 14.94 14.38
N PRO A 37 -8.56 15.83 15.10
CA PRO A 37 -7.32 16.50 14.71
C PRO A 37 -6.15 15.52 14.64
N ILE A 38 -5.23 15.77 13.71
CA ILE A 38 -4.07 14.89 13.53
C ILE A 38 -3.04 15.15 14.61
N ASP A 39 -2.57 14.08 15.23
CA ASP A 39 -1.44 14.12 16.16
C ASP A 39 -0.23 13.48 15.45
N PHE A 40 0.72 14.30 15.01
CA PHE A 40 1.89 13.87 14.27
C PHE A 40 2.90 13.07 15.11
N LYS A 41 2.73 13.07 16.42
CA LYS A 41 3.60 12.29 17.34
C LYS A 41 2.99 10.95 17.73
N LYS A 42 1.73 10.75 17.41
CA LYS A 42 1.00 9.55 17.80
C LYS A 42 1.22 8.43 16.78
N ASN A 43 1.23 7.20 17.28
CA ASN A 43 1.16 6.00 16.45
C ASN A 43 -0.29 5.63 16.22
N TYR A 44 -0.64 5.36 14.97
CA TYR A 44 -1.99 4.94 14.57
C TYR A 44 -1.96 3.53 14.03
N ILE A 45 -3.03 2.78 14.27
CA ILE A 45 -3.20 1.45 13.70
C ILE A 45 -4.05 1.59 12.44
N VAL A 46 -3.58 1.01 11.34
CA VAL A 46 -4.24 1.12 10.04
C VAL A 46 -4.27 -0.23 9.32
N ASP A 47 -5.25 -0.38 8.44
CA ASP A 47 -5.23 -1.40 7.39
C ASP A 47 -4.72 -0.76 6.11
N LEU A 48 -3.84 -1.45 5.41
CA LEU A 48 -3.35 -1.04 4.10
C LEU A 48 -4.01 -1.88 3.01
N GLU A 49 -4.38 -1.23 1.92
CA GLU A 49 -4.94 -1.88 0.76
C GLU A 49 -4.37 -1.24 -0.51
N ALA A 50 -3.93 -2.05 -1.45
CA ALA A 50 -3.52 -1.57 -2.76
C ALA A 50 -4.73 -1.59 -3.69
N ILE A 51 -4.96 -0.49 -4.40
CA ILE A 51 -6.16 -0.29 -5.21
C ILE A 51 -5.78 -0.20 -6.69
N VAL A 52 -6.48 -0.98 -7.50
CA VAL A 52 -6.40 -0.91 -8.97
C VAL A 52 -7.78 -0.53 -9.48
N PHE A 53 -7.86 0.57 -10.26
CA PHE A 53 -9.13 1.06 -10.77
C PHE A 53 -9.61 0.35 -12.03
N ASP A 54 -8.69 0.11 -12.96
CA ASP A 54 -9.07 -0.44 -14.28
C ASP A 54 -8.43 -1.80 -14.53
N GLU A 55 -7.22 -1.80 -15.04
CA GLU A 55 -6.55 -2.98 -15.52
C GLU A 55 -5.43 -3.42 -14.57
N TYR A 56 -5.40 -4.72 -14.27
CA TYR A 56 -4.31 -5.32 -13.50
C TYR A 56 -3.11 -5.53 -14.38
N VAL A 57 -1.99 -4.92 -14.01
CA VAL A 57 -0.70 -5.09 -14.67
C VAL A 57 0.22 -5.81 -13.71
N VAL A 58 0.42 -7.10 -13.96
CA VAL A 58 1.22 -7.99 -13.10
C VAL A 58 2.14 -8.79 -14.00
N GLU A 59 3.44 -8.74 -13.71
CA GLU A 59 4.41 -9.50 -14.48
C GLU A 59 5.46 -10.13 -13.58
N GLN A 60 5.95 -11.30 -14.00
CA GLN A 60 7.06 -11.95 -13.33
C GLN A 60 8.35 -11.20 -13.63
N ILE A 61 9.14 -10.94 -12.60
CA ILE A 61 10.44 -10.28 -12.76
C ILE A 61 11.49 -10.94 -11.88
N THR A 62 12.76 -10.58 -12.12
CA THR A 62 13.88 -10.99 -11.28
C THR A 62 14.45 -9.76 -10.60
N SER A 63 13.89 -9.41 -9.44
CA SER A 63 14.28 -8.22 -8.70
C SER A 63 14.03 -8.45 -7.22
N SER A 64 14.70 -7.67 -6.39
CA SER A 64 14.46 -7.74 -4.94
C SER A 64 13.09 -7.13 -4.61
N PRO A 65 12.37 -7.70 -3.63
CA PRO A 65 11.11 -7.11 -3.17
C PRO A 65 11.28 -5.66 -2.74
N GLN A 66 10.38 -4.81 -3.20
CA GLN A 66 10.39 -3.38 -2.87
C GLN A 66 9.05 -2.75 -3.22
N ILE A 67 8.80 -1.57 -2.67
CA ILE A 67 7.67 -0.73 -3.03
C ILE A 67 8.24 0.56 -3.59
N ARG A 68 7.87 0.90 -4.81
CA ARG A 68 8.42 2.05 -5.52
C ARG A 68 7.31 2.96 -6.01
N GLN A 69 7.34 4.21 -5.55
CA GLN A 69 6.41 5.23 -6.05
C GLN A 69 6.75 5.56 -7.50
N ILE A 70 5.72 5.71 -8.32
CA ILE A 70 5.89 6.11 -9.71
C ILE A 70 5.81 7.63 -9.77
N ASP A 71 6.95 8.28 -10.06
CA ASP A 71 7.08 9.74 -10.08
C ASP A 71 6.58 10.34 -8.75
N ASP A 72 5.88 11.47 -8.80
CA ASP A 72 5.27 12.10 -7.63
C ASP A 72 3.77 11.78 -7.51
N SER A 73 3.35 10.69 -8.13
CA SER A 73 1.95 10.30 -8.19
C SER A 73 1.54 9.41 -7.01
N LEU A 74 0.27 9.06 -6.97
CA LEU A 74 -0.25 8.08 -6.01
C LEU A 74 0.02 6.65 -6.44
N GLN A 75 0.52 6.44 -7.66
CA GLN A 75 0.77 5.12 -8.21
C GLN A 75 2.04 4.50 -7.66
N TYR A 76 2.01 3.19 -7.51
CA TYR A 76 3.14 2.42 -7.00
C TYR A 76 3.37 1.18 -7.84
N GLU A 77 4.63 0.74 -7.88
CA GLU A 77 4.99 -0.61 -8.28
C GLU A 77 5.31 -1.39 -7.02
N ILE A 78 4.55 -2.45 -6.78
CA ILE A 78 4.76 -3.33 -5.64
C ILE A 78 5.44 -4.59 -6.15
N ILE A 79 6.67 -4.82 -5.69
CA ILE A 79 7.47 -5.96 -6.12
C ILE A 79 7.63 -6.90 -4.93
N GLY A 80 7.21 -8.14 -5.11
CA GLY A 80 7.28 -9.10 -4.03
C GLY A 80 6.94 -10.51 -4.46
N PHE A 81 7.02 -11.41 -3.50
CA PHE A 81 6.71 -12.82 -3.70
C PHE A 81 5.20 -13.03 -3.66
N LEU A 82 4.65 -13.61 -4.73
CA LEU A 82 3.22 -13.89 -4.79
C LEU A 82 2.94 -15.26 -4.19
N ASP A 83 2.11 -15.27 -3.17
CA ASP A 83 1.73 -16.47 -2.43
C ASP A 83 0.23 -16.48 -2.16
N ASN A 84 -0.51 -17.22 -2.96
CA ASN A 84 -1.95 -17.42 -2.82
C ASN A 84 -2.73 -16.10 -2.69
N GLY A 85 -2.46 -15.16 -3.59
CA GLY A 85 -3.11 -13.86 -3.61
C GLY A 85 -2.52 -12.82 -2.69
N LYS A 86 -1.46 -13.17 -1.96
CA LYS A 86 -0.71 -12.24 -1.13
C LYS A 86 0.60 -11.91 -1.79
N ILE A 87 0.90 -10.63 -1.93
CA ILE A 87 2.20 -10.19 -2.40
C ILE A 87 3.01 -9.73 -1.20
N LYS A 88 4.14 -10.41 -0.99
CA LYS A 88 4.99 -10.20 0.19
C LYS A 88 6.22 -9.41 -0.22
N THR A 89 6.27 -8.17 0.21
CA THR A 89 7.48 -7.35 0.12
C THR A 89 8.36 -7.62 1.34
N ASN A 90 9.43 -6.86 1.54
CA ASN A 90 10.30 -7.11 2.69
C ASN A 90 9.59 -6.92 4.03
N GLU A 91 8.68 -5.95 4.11
CA GLU A 91 8.05 -5.57 5.38
C GLU A 91 6.54 -5.51 5.32
N LEU A 92 5.97 -5.42 4.12
CA LEU A 92 4.53 -5.25 3.93
C LEU A 92 3.96 -6.40 3.12
N ILE A 93 2.72 -6.77 3.45
CA ILE A 93 1.97 -7.79 2.73
C ILE A 93 0.67 -7.16 2.26
N PHE A 94 0.39 -7.30 0.96
CA PHE A 94 -0.88 -6.89 0.38
C PHE A 94 -1.64 -8.13 -0.08
N GLU A 95 -2.93 -8.16 0.16
CA GLU A 95 -3.80 -9.26 -0.23
C GLU A 95 -4.83 -8.77 -1.25
N ASP A 96 -5.05 -9.55 -2.30
CA ASP A 96 -5.97 -9.19 -3.36
C ASP A 96 -6.58 -10.43 -3.98
N SER A 97 -7.92 -10.48 -4.08
CA SER A 97 -8.63 -11.64 -4.61
C SER A 97 -8.40 -11.86 -6.10
N ILE A 98 -8.18 -10.79 -6.87
CA ILE A 98 -7.91 -10.91 -8.31
C ILE A 98 -6.52 -11.49 -8.53
N LEU A 99 -5.54 -11.10 -7.72
CA LEU A 99 -4.22 -11.74 -7.77
C LEU A 99 -4.31 -13.24 -7.49
N LYS A 100 -5.19 -13.63 -6.59
CA LYS A 100 -5.37 -15.03 -6.23
C LYS A 100 -6.02 -15.84 -7.37
N ILE A 101 -7.02 -15.26 -8.03
CA ILE A 101 -7.84 -15.98 -9.03
C ILE A 101 -7.23 -15.87 -10.42
N ASP A 102 -7.02 -14.65 -10.89
CA ASP A 102 -6.63 -14.39 -12.28
C ASP A 102 -5.14 -14.52 -12.53
N PHE A 103 -4.32 -14.42 -11.50
CA PHE A 103 -2.86 -14.47 -11.60
C PHE A 103 -2.26 -15.67 -10.87
N SER A 104 -3.06 -16.71 -10.64
CA SER A 104 -2.59 -17.94 -9.98
C SER A 104 -1.43 -18.61 -10.72
N TYR A 105 -1.32 -18.40 -12.04
CA TYR A 105 -0.23 -18.96 -12.83
C TYR A 105 1.14 -18.32 -12.49
N LEU A 106 1.14 -17.19 -11.78
CA LEU A 106 2.35 -16.53 -11.30
C LEU A 106 2.63 -16.83 -9.82
N ASP A 107 1.81 -17.68 -9.20
CA ASP A 107 1.97 -18.02 -7.79
C ASP A 107 3.37 -18.60 -7.53
N GLN A 108 3.93 -18.29 -6.37
CA GLN A 108 5.28 -18.72 -5.95
C GLN A 108 6.41 -18.13 -6.79
N THR A 109 6.18 -16.99 -7.42
CA THR A 109 7.22 -16.22 -8.14
C THR A 109 7.29 -14.79 -7.62
N ILE A 110 8.37 -14.09 -7.96
CA ILE A 110 8.49 -12.66 -7.71
C ILE A 110 7.77 -11.93 -8.84
N VAL A 111 6.86 -11.06 -8.48
CA VAL A 111 6.07 -10.29 -9.45
C VAL A 111 6.20 -8.80 -9.19
N LYS A 112 5.94 -8.02 -10.24
CA LYS A 112 5.79 -6.57 -10.18
C LYS A 112 4.33 -6.26 -10.47
N TRP A 113 3.66 -5.61 -9.51
CA TRP A 113 2.25 -5.26 -9.59
C TRP A 113 2.10 -3.74 -9.54
N ARG A 114 1.53 -3.18 -10.60
CA ARG A 114 1.28 -1.75 -10.66
C ARG A 114 -0.09 -1.44 -10.08
N VAL A 115 -0.13 -0.53 -9.11
CA VAL A 115 -1.38 -0.14 -8.45
C VAL A 115 -1.60 1.35 -8.58
N ASP A 116 -2.87 1.77 -8.57
CA ASP A 116 -3.24 3.17 -8.74
C ASP A 116 -3.01 3.98 -7.47
N ARG A 117 -3.17 3.35 -6.32
CA ARG A 117 -2.87 3.99 -5.05
C ARG A 117 -2.79 2.94 -3.93
N ILE A 118 -2.19 3.34 -2.82
CA ILE A 118 -2.28 2.61 -1.56
C ILE A 118 -3.28 3.38 -0.70
N SER A 119 -4.32 2.69 -0.26
CA SER A 119 -5.34 3.24 0.61
C SER A 119 -5.10 2.79 2.04
N VAL A 120 -5.39 3.68 2.97
CA VAL A 120 -5.19 3.46 4.40
C VAL A 120 -6.51 3.68 5.12
N ASP A 121 -6.90 2.71 5.93
CA ASP A 121 -8.08 2.83 6.77
C ASP A 121 -7.63 2.90 8.22
N PHE A 122 -7.86 4.05 8.85
CA PHE A 122 -7.47 4.28 10.24
C PHE A 122 -8.45 3.63 11.19
N GLU A 123 -7.93 2.86 12.15
CA GLU A 123 -8.73 2.30 13.21
C GLU A 123 -9.14 3.41 14.18
N THR A 124 -10.46 3.53 14.40
CA THR A 124 -10.98 4.54 15.31
C THR A 124 -11.09 3.96 16.71
N ASN A 125 -10.44 4.61 17.65
CA ASN A 125 -10.59 4.31 19.07
C ASN A 125 -11.82 5.06 19.60
N ARG A 126 -12.70 4.34 20.21
CA ARG A 126 -13.84 4.90 20.90
C ARG A 126 -13.68 4.76 22.39
#